data_faef67a231fc30d37c011906a463443e
#
_entry.id   faef67a231fc30d37c011906a463443e
#
_cell.length_a   1.000
_cell.length_b   1.000
_cell.length_c   1.000
_cell.angle_alpha   90.00
_cell.angle_beta   90.00
_cell.angle_gamma   90.00
#
_symmetry.space_group_name_H-M   'P 1'
#
loop_
_entity.id
_entity.type
_entity.pdbx_description
1 polymer ?
#
loop_
_entity_poly.entity_id
_entity_poly.type
_entity_poly.pdbx_seq_one_letter_code
_entity_poly.pdbx_strand_id
1 'polypeptide(L)'
;GAVLAQLGVPDMRIPIGLAMTYPNRAHNPAPALDLLTCGPLTFDAIDETAFPCFVLAKQAAQLGGTACTALNAANEEAVSLFLQDKIGFYDIADAVEAALRLPVVQEPSLADIFEADRLARIHTRERF
;
A
#
# COMPACT_ATOMS: atom_id res chain seq x y z
N GLY A 1 14.68 -2.13 -22.73
CA GLY A 1 13.75 -1.30 -22.66
C GLY A 1 12.98 -0.63 -23.80
N ALA A 2 12.18 -1.39 -24.57
CA ALA A 2 11.32 -0.75 -25.59
C ALA A 2 10.01 -0.20 -24.99
N VAL A 3 9.59 -0.67 -23.80
CA VAL A 3 8.38 -0.22 -23.10
C VAL A 3 8.79 0.47 -21.81
N LEU A 4 8.44 1.76 -21.69
CA LEU A 4 8.71 2.56 -20.50
C LEU A 4 7.48 2.73 -19.62
N ALA A 5 6.29 2.68 -20.19
CA ALA A 5 5.06 2.83 -19.45
C ALA A 5 3.93 2.02 -20.10
N GLN A 6 2.98 1.59 -19.27
CA GLN A 6 1.68 1.08 -19.66
C GLN A 6 0.65 1.89 -18.88
N LEU A 7 -0.31 2.48 -19.58
CA LEU A 7 -1.31 3.39 -19.00
C LEU A 7 -2.70 2.75 -19.04
N GLY A 8 -3.48 2.99 -18.02
CA GLY A 8 -4.86 2.55 -17.92
C GLY A 8 -5.62 3.40 -16.92
N VAL A 9 -6.95 3.30 -16.93
CA VAL A 9 -7.76 3.89 -15.88
C VAL A 9 -7.46 3.15 -14.57
N PRO A 10 -7.20 3.87 -13.45
CA PRO A 10 -6.92 3.24 -12.15
C PRO A 10 -8.22 2.68 -11.53
N ASP A 11 -8.63 1.52 -11.99
CA ASP A 11 -9.86 0.85 -11.59
C ASP A 11 -9.59 -0.63 -11.31
N MET A 12 -9.74 -1.03 -10.05
CA MET A 12 -9.50 -2.40 -9.60
C MET A 12 -10.45 -3.43 -10.23
N ARG A 13 -11.58 -3.02 -10.81
CA ARG A 13 -12.46 -3.92 -11.56
C ARG A 13 -11.76 -4.55 -12.77
N ILE A 14 -10.74 -3.88 -13.32
CA ILE A 14 -9.97 -4.39 -14.46
C ILE A 14 -9.18 -5.65 -14.09
N PRO A 15 -8.23 -5.62 -13.10
CA PRO A 15 -7.47 -6.82 -12.74
C PRO A 15 -8.32 -7.89 -12.06
N ILE A 16 -9.33 -7.51 -11.27
CA ILE A 16 -10.25 -8.47 -10.64
C ILE A 16 -11.08 -9.19 -11.71
N GLY A 17 -11.63 -8.45 -12.69
CA GLY A 17 -12.39 -9.04 -13.79
C GLY A 17 -11.55 -10.03 -14.61
N LEU A 18 -10.28 -9.69 -14.89
CA LEU A 18 -9.38 -10.61 -15.56
C LEU A 18 -9.09 -11.86 -14.72
N ALA A 19 -8.85 -11.72 -13.43
CA ALA A 19 -8.59 -12.85 -12.54
C ALA A 19 -9.78 -13.83 -12.48
N MET A 20 -11.01 -13.30 -12.48
CA MET A 20 -12.23 -14.11 -12.44
C MET A 20 -12.56 -14.81 -13.76
N THR A 21 -12.11 -14.27 -14.89
CA THR A 21 -12.48 -14.80 -16.23
C THR A 21 -11.32 -15.45 -16.96
N TYR A 22 -10.12 -15.43 -16.38
CA TYR A 22 -8.92 -16.00 -16.99
C TYR A 22 -9.13 -17.45 -17.47
N PRO A 23 -8.64 -17.85 -18.66
CA PRO A 23 -7.79 -17.06 -19.57
C PRO A 23 -8.57 -16.12 -20.53
N ASN A 24 -9.87 -16.12 -20.47
CA ASN A 24 -10.72 -15.28 -21.32
C ASN A 24 -10.76 -13.85 -20.81
N ARG A 25 -11.10 -12.91 -21.72
CA ARG A 25 -11.36 -11.52 -21.37
C ARG A 25 -12.84 -11.23 -21.53
N ALA A 26 -13.54 -11.08 -20.41
CA ALA A 26 -14.92 -10.62 -20.43
C ALA A 26 -15.02 -9.10 -20.60
N HIS A 27 -16.20 -8.63 -20.95
CA HIS A 27 -16.47 -7.18 -20.95
C HIS A 27 -16.23 -6.60 -19.55
N ASN A 28 -15.44 -5.53 -19.48
CA ASN A 28 -15.15 -4.84 -18.21
C ASN A 28 -15.98 -3.55 -18.15
N PRO A 29 -16.72 -3.29 -17.04
CA PRO A 29 -17.53 -2.08 -16.89
C PRO A 29 -16.71 -0.81 -16.62
N ALA A 30 -15.38 -0.92 -16.42
CA ALA A 30 -14.52 0.25 -16.26
C ALA A 30 -14.43 1.04 -17.57
N PRO A 31 -14.42 2.37 -17.52
CA PRO A 31 -14.27 3.20 -18.72
C PRO A 31 -12.91 2.96 -19.38
N ALA A 32 -12.84 3.05 -20.71
CA ALA A 32 -11.57 3.02 -21.43
C ALA A 32 -10.81 4.34 -21.21
N LEU A 33 -9.47 4.23 -21.13
CA LEU A 33 -8.63 5.42 -21.13
C LEU A 33 -8.63 6.05 -22.51
N ASP A 34 -9.03 7.32 -22.57
CA ASP A 34 -8.93 8.15 -23.76
C ASP A 34 -7.81 9.18 -23.58
N LEU A 35 -6.71 8.99 -24.30
CA LEU A 35 -5.55 9.89 -24.23
C LEU A 35 -5.83 11.30 -24.77
N LEU A 36 -6.89 11.49 -25.58
CA LEU A 36 -7.26 12.81 -26.09
C LEU A 36 -7.95 13.69 -25.03
N THR A 37 -8.53 13.05 -24.04
CA THR A 37 -9.30 13.73 -22.99
C THR A 37 -8.67 13.69 -21.61
N CYS A 38 -7.63 12.84 -21.40
CA CYS A 38 -6.99 12.67 -20.08
C CYS A 38 -6.18 13.89 -19.61
N GLY A 39 -5.93 14.88 -20.50
CA GLY A 39 -5.09 16.05 -20.19
C GLY A 39 -3.59 15.73 -20.15
N PRO A 40 -2.75 16.69 -19.77
CA PRO A 40 -1.31 16.49 -19.66
C PRO A 40 -0.95 15.61 -18.47
N LEU A 41 0.02 14.70 -18.67
CA LEU A 41 0.63 13.93 -17.59
C LEU A 41 1.97 14.59 -17.21
N THR A 42 2.17 14.78 -15.92
CA THR A 42 3.42 15.31 -15.36
C THR A 42 4.18 14.21 -14.63
N PHE A 43 5.50 14.27 -14.68
CA PHE A 43 6.38 13.29 -14.04
C PHE A 43 7.47 14.04 -13.27
N ASP A 44 7.47 13.86 -11.96
CA ASP A 44 8.42 14.50 -11.06
C ASP A 44 9.11 13.45 -10.19
N ALA A 45 10.29 13.80 -9.67
CA ALA A 45 10.95 12.97 -8.67
C ALA A 45 10.16 13.00 -7.35
N ILE A 46 10.12 11.87 -6.66
CA ILE A 46 9.46 11.79 -5.35
C ILE A 46 10.33 12.52 -4.31
N ASP A 47 9.72 13.45 -3.57
CA ASP A 47 10.32 14.03 -2.37
C ASP A 47 10.21 13.03 -1.21
N GLU A 48 11.29 12.27 -0.99
CA GLU A 48 11.34 11.24 0.05
C GLU A 48 11.25 11.81 1.47
N THR A 49 11.54 13.10 1.65
CA THR A 49 11.41 13.79 2.94
C THR A 49 9.96 14.14 3.23
N ALA A 50 9.26 14.65 2.23
CA ALA A 50 7.83 14.99 2.35
C ALA A 50 6.94 13.73 2.40
N PHE A 51 7.39 12.61 1.81
CA PHE A 51 6.64 11.35 1.73
C PHE A 51 7.40 10.17 2.37
N PRO A 52 7.65 10.19 3.69
CA PRO A 52 8.45 9.15 4.37
C PRO A 52 7.84 7.76 4.26
N CYS A 53 6.50 7.63 4.20
CA CYS A 53 5.83 6.34 4.01
C CYS A 53 6.24 5.63 2.71
N PHE A 54 6.63 6.37 1.66
CA PHE A 54 7.16 5.79 0.43
C PHE A 54 8.49 5.04 0.66
N VAL A 55 9.38 5.65 1.43
CA VAL A 55 10.67 5.04 1.80
C VAL A 55 10.45 3.80 2.65
N LEU A 56 9.57 3.90 3.66
CA LEU A 56 9.21 2.79 4.54
C LEU A 56 8.57 1.61 3.76
N ALA A 57 7.73 1.90 2.76
CA ALA A 57 7.16 0.87 1.90
C ALA A 57 8.23 0.13 1.07
N LYS A 58 9.22 0.84 0.54
CA LYS A 58 10.37 0.24 -0.15
C LYS A 58 11.20 -0.65 0.79
N GLN A 59 11.44 -0.18 2.03
CA GLN A 59 12.14 -0.94 3.05
C GLN A 59 11.38 -2.22 3.43
N ALA A 60 10.07 -2.13 3.68
CA ALA A 60 9.24 -3.29 3.99
C ALA A 60 9.26 -4.33 2.86
N ALA A 61 9.19 -3.89 1.59
CA ALA A 61 9.28 -4.76 0.44
C ALA A 61 10.65 -5.48 0.34
N GLN A 62 11.73 -4.80 0.72
CA GLN A 62 13.08 -5.39 0.75
C GLN A 62 13.28 -6.36 1.92
N LEU A 63 12.70 -6.05 3.09
CA LEU A 63 12.74 -6.94 4.26
C LEU A 63 11.98 -8.24 4.00
N GLY A 64 10.87 -8.16 3.27
CA GLY A 64 10.03 -9.34 2.97
C GLY A 64 9.28 -9.88 4.20
N GLY A 65 8.90 -11.16 4.12
CA GLY A 65 8.20 -11.83 5.21
C GLY A 65 6.95 -11.08 5.68
N THR A 66 6.77 -10.98 6.99
CA THR A 66 5.65 -10.25 7.61
C THR A 66 5.81 -8.73 7.65
N ALA A 67 6.91 -8.16 7.15
CA ALA A 67 7.15 -6.72 7.20
C ALA A 67 6.09 -5.92 6.42
N CYS A 68 5.69 -6.39 5.23
CA CYS A 68 4.63 -5.76 4.45
C CYS A 68 3.27 -5.80 5.17
N THR A 69 2.98 -6.89 5.88
CA THR A 69 1.76 -7.02 6.70
C THR A 69 1.76 -6.02 7.85
N ALA A 70 2.87 -5.92 8.57
CA ALA A 70 3.01 -4.98 9.68
C ALA A 70 2.88 -3.52 9.22
N LEU A 71 3.52 -3.17 8.09
CA LEU A 71 3.38 -1.85 7.48
C LEU A 71 1.93 -1.53 7.13
N ASN A 72 1.25 -2.44 6.43
CA ASN A 72 -0.13 -2.23 5.99
C ASN A 72 -1.07 -2.05 7.19
N ALA A 73 -0.98 -2.94 8.19
CA ALA A 73 -1.82 -2.91 9.37
C ALA A 73 -1.62 -1.63 10.19
N ALA A 74 -0.36 -1.20 10.38
CA ALA A 74 -0.04 0.04 11.07
C ALA A 74 -0.54 1.27 10.31
N ASN A 75 -0.37 1.30 8.98
CA ASN A 75 -0.86 2.38 8.15
C ASN A 75 -2.39 2.51 8.21
N GLU A 76 -3.12 1.42 8.04
CA GLU A 76 -4.59 1.44 8.14
C GLU A 76 -5.08 1.94 9.50
N GLU A 77 -4.46 1.49 10.59
CA GLU A 77 -4.83 1.91 11.94
C GLU A 77 -4.49 3.39 12.17
N ALA A 78 -3.29 3.84 11.76
CA ALA A 78 -2.89 5.24 11.90
C ALA A 78 -3.75 6.17 11.04
N VAL A 79 -4.09 5.78 9.81
CA VAL A 79 -5.04 6.53 8.96
C VAL A 79 -6.41 6.63 9.64
N SER A 80 -6.89 5.55 10.26
CA SER A 80 -8.14 5.57 11.03
C SER A 80 -8.09 6.56 12.19
N LEU A 81 -6.97 6.60 12.92
CA LEU A 81 -6.77 7.56 14.03
C LEU A 81 -6.68 9.00 13.50
N PHE A 82 -6.00 9.22 12.39
CA PHE A 82 -5.91 10.52 11.74
C PHE A 82 -7.28 11.05 11.31
N LEU A 83 -8.11 10.20 10.68
CA LEU A 83 -9.46 10.58 10.25
C LEU A 83 -10.42 10.84 11.44
N GLN A 84 -10.03 10.43 12.65
CA GLN A 84 -10.72 10.72 13.91
C GLN A 84 -10.13 11.93 14.65
N ASP A 85 -9.22 12.68 14.02
CA ASP A 85 -8.51 13.82 14.61
C ASP A 85 -7.70 13.48 15.90
N LYS A 86 -7.29 12.21 16.05
CA LYS A 86 -6.52 11.76 17.23
C LYS A 86 -5.01 11.96 17.06
N ILE A 87 -4.52 11.94 15.83
CA ILE A 87 -3.11 12.09 15.49
C ILE A 87 -2.94 13.05 14.31
N GLY A 88 -1.74 13.61 14.14
CA GLY A 88 -1.38 14.43 13.00
C GLY A 88 -1.01 13.61 11.76
N PHE A 89 -0.91 14.26 10.61
CA PHE A 89 -0.61 13.58 9.34
C PHE A 89 0.74 12.85 9.35
N TYR A 90 1.78 13.46 9.91
CA TYR A 90 3.12 12.86 9.96
C TYR A 90 3.24 11.73 11.00
N ASP A 91 2.35 11.69 11.99
CA ASP A 91 2.30 10.59 12.96
C ASP A 91 1.97 9.24 12.30
N ILE A 92 1.34 9.27 11.10
CA ILE A 92 1.11 8.07 10.30
C ILE A 92 2.45 7.41 9.94
N ALA A 93 3.42 8.20 9.48
CA ALA A 93 4.74 7.68 9.14
C ALA A 93 5.49 7.15 10.38
N ASP A 94 5.37 7.85 11.51
CA ASP A 94 5.97 7.42 12.78
C ASP A 94 5.38 6.10 13.29
N ALA A 95 4.08 5.89 13.10
CA ALA A 95 3.41 4.63 13.43
C ALA A 95 3.93 3.48 12.57
N VAL A 96 4.02 3.71 11.25
CA VAL A 96 4.51 2.72 10.28
C VAL A 96 5.96 2.37 10.55
N GLU A 97 6.82 3.38 10.79
CA GLU A 97 8.22 3.14 11.15
C GLU A 97 8.37 2.31 12.42
N ALA A 98 7.57 2.60 13.43
CA ALA A 98 7.59 1.84 14.69
C ALA A 98 7.15 0.38 14.48
N ALA A 99 6.12 0.14 13.66
CA ALA A 99 5.66 -1.20 13.35
C ALA A 99 6.69 -2.03 12.56
N LEU A 100 7.51 -1.40 11.71
CA LEU A 100 8.58 -2.08 10.99
C LEU A 100 9.75 -2.54 11.90
N ARG A 101 9.79 -2.10 13.16
CA ARG A 101 10.74 -2.60 14.18
C ARG A 101 10.25 -3.84 14.90
N LEU A 102 9.01 -4.27 14.68
CA LEU A 102 8.49 -5.52 15.21
C LEU A 102 9.21 -6.72 14.58
N PRO A 103 9.26 -7.87 15.27
CA PRO A 103 9.87 -9.07 14.72
C PRO A 103 9.28 -9.49 13.38
N VAL A 104 10.13 -9.79 12.41
CA VAL A 104 9.74 -10.22 11.06
C VAL A 104 9.93 -11.73 10.92
N VAL A 105 8.88 -12.44 10.54
CA VAL A 105 8.94 -13.85 10.15
C VAL A 105 9.18 -13.91 8.64
N GLN A 106 10.30 -14.52 8.20
CA GLN A 106 10.73 -14.50 6.80
C GLN A 106 9.92 -15.42 5.89
N GLU A 107 9.54 -16.59 6.39
CA GLU A 107 8.69 -17.56 5.68
C GLU A 107 7.39 -17.75 6.47
N PRO A 108 6.46 -16.76 6.43
CA PRO A 108 5.32 -16.77 7.30
C PRO A 108 4.26 -17.78 6.86
N SER A 109 3.72 -18.51 7.83
CA SER A 109 2.43 -19.17 7.66
C SER A 109 1.29 -18.15 7.64
N LEU A 110 0.09 -18.59 7.27
CA LEU A 110 -1.09 -17.73 7.34
C LEU A 110 -1.37 -17.23 8.78
N ALA A 111 -1.10 -18.07 9.78
CA ALA A 111 -1.25 -17.70 11.19
C ALA A 111 -0.26 -16.58 11.59
N ASP A 112 0.99 -16.66 11.12
CA ASP A 112 1.99 -15.63 11.36
C ASP A 112 1.61 -14.29 10.72
N ILE A 113 1.00 -14.32 9.53
CA ILE A 113 0.49 -13.12 8.85
C ILE A 113 -0.61 -12.46 9.69
N PHE A 114 -1.62 -13.22 10.15
CA PHE A 114 -2.68 -12.69 11.00
C PHE A 114 -2.15 -12.16 12.34
N GLU A 115 -1.17 -12.83 12.94
CA GLU A 115 -0.58 -12.37 14.19
C GLU A 115 0.23 -11.09 13.99
N ALA A 116 1.00 -10.96 12.91
CA ALA A 116 1.73 -9.74 12.57
C ALA A 116 0.78 -8.55 12.35
N ASP A 117 -0.33 -8.75 11.62
CA ASP A 117 -1.38 -7.73 11.45
C ASP A 117 -1.95 -7.29 12.81
N ARG A 118 -2.35 -8.26 13.64
CA ARG A 118 -2.92 -7.98 14.97
C ARG A 118 -1.94 -7.21 15.86
N LEU A 119 -0.68 -7.63 15.91
CA LEU A 119 0.34 -6.99 16.73
C LEU A 119 0.64 -5.57 16.26
N ALA A 120 0.75 -5.34 14.96
CA ALA A 120 1.00 -4.01 14.40
C ALA A 120 -0.15 -3.04 14.71
N ARG A 121 -1.40 -3.48 14.61
CA ARG A 121 -2.57 -2.65 14.99
C ARG A 121 -2.58 -2.31 16.46
N ILE A 122 -2.33 -3.27 17.34
CA ILE A 122 -2.24 -3.03 18.79
C ILE A 122 -1.11 -2.04 19.08
N HIS A 123 0.08 -2.29 18.56
CA HIS A 123 1.23 -1.43 18.76
C HIS A 123 0.97 0.02 18.32
N THR A 124 0.26 0.20 17.21
CA THR A 124 -0.13 1.53 16.73
C THR A 124 -1.12 2.21 17.68
N ARG A 125 -2.14 1.51 18.18
CA ARG A 125 -3.12 2.07 19.13
C ARG A 125 -2.52 2.43 20.47
N GLU A 126 -1.57 1.65 20.97
CA GLU A 126 -0.93 1.87 22.26
C GLU A 126 0.08 3.03 22.23
N ARG A 127 0.52 3.42 21.03
CA ARG A 127 1.45 4.53 20.84
C ARG A 127 0.78 5.90 20.96
N PHE A 128 -0.49 6.01 20.59
CA PHE A 128 -1.28 7.23 20.53
C PHE A 128 -2.55 7.13 21.35
#